data_cc20a371b50771222c693a332e0b1015
#
_entry.id   cc20a371b50771222c693a332e0b1015
#
_cell.length_a   1.000
_cell.length_b   1.000
_cell.length_c   1.000
_cell.angle_alpha   90.00
_cell.angle_beta   90.00
_cell.angle_gamma   90.00
#
_symmetry.space_group_name_H-M   'P 1'
#
loop_
_entity.id
_entity.type
_entity.pdbx_description
1 polymer ?
#
loop_
_entity_poly.entity_id
_entity_poly.type
_entity_poly.pdbx_seq_one_letter_code
_entity_poly.pdbx_strand_id
1 'polypeptide(L)'
;MRVSPAAFVRTTLPLNLSDLAELDTGRYHSIWLPDHMVSFWPDALWTPEFTDLATSSPSPHRHLDGVAVAAAAAVLTDTVRLATSVVDTVRRHPAMLAQSALTIDHLSRGRFILGLGSGESENILPYGFDFARPVGRFEEALKVIRLLWDSDGPVDFEGRFYRLYHARLDTEPYGGRFPPIWIGASGPRMLDIVGRYADGWWPAGAWTPDHYAEMLCAVRQSAERAGRDPMAITPCFVQVCLIGEDDDAIDRIVRAPLVSSFLLQVSAEALRRFGFDHPMGDDWGGFHDIDPTTLSRDRIVDFLGRVEPEAILAVVPHGTPRQVARIIKSYVDAGLRVPKILDYGAMAGLEFSAASAATVRKTVDDQLALCGGQP
;
A
#
# COMPACT_ATOMS: atom_id res chain seq x y z
N MET A 1 -17.01 2.68 -14.94
CA MET A 1 -15.57 2.23 -14.98
C MET A 1 -15.55 0.74 -14.68
N ARG A 2 -14.83 -0.04 -15.47
CA ARG A 2 -14.68 -1.51 -15.27
C ARG A 2 -13.86 -1.78 -14.00
N VAL A 3 -14.19 -2.86 -13.29
CA VAL A 3 -13.36 -3.33 -12.16
C VAL A 3 -12.18 -4.12 -12.71
N SER A 4 -10.98 -3.77 -12.27
CA SER A 4 -9.75 -4.45 -12.71
C SER A 4 -8.80 -4.60 -11.51
N PRO A 5 -8.49 -5.83 -11.08
CA PRO A 5 -7.64 -6.08 -9.92
C PRO A 5 -6.21 -5.60 -10.16
N ALA A 6 -5.51 -5.28 -9.07
CA ALA A 6 -4.09 -4.98 -9.09
C ALA A 6 -3.30 -6.08 -8.37
N ALA A 7 -2.09 -6.37 -8.84
CA ALA A 7 -1.16 -7.27 -8.20
C ALA A 7 -0.25 -6.52 -7.22
N PHE A 8 0.04 -7.11 -6.08
CA PHE A 8 1.04 -6.63 -5.14
C PHE A 8 2.26 -7.55 -5.18
N VAL A 9 3.44 -6.98 -5.37
CA VAL A 9 4.69 -7.72 -5.40
C VAL A 9 5.58 -7.19 -4.28
N ARG A 10 5.99 -8.07 -3.38
CA ARG A 10 6.94 -7.70 -2.32
C ARG A 10 8.30 -7.40 -2.95
N THR A 11 8.89 -6.27 -2.58
CA THR A 11 10.24 -5.88 -3.01
C THR A 11 11.33 -6.44 -2.09
N THR A 12 11.05 -7.55 -1.40
CA THR A 12 12.00 -8.21 -0.48
C THR A 12 12.78 -9.33 -1.18
N LEU A 13 14.01 -9.55 -0.72
CA LEU A 13 14.83 -10.68 -1.21
C LEU A 13 14.35 -12.02 -0.61
N PRO A 14 14.40 -13.12 -1.38
CA PRO A 14 14.77 -13.14 -2.79
C PRO A 14 13.68 -12.55 -3.68
N LEU A 15 14.05 -11.65 -4.60
CA LEU A 15 13.16 -11.14 -5.64
C LEU A 15 13.54 -11.77 -6.97
N ASN A 16 12.61 -12.51 -7.55
CA ASN A 16 12.76 -13.01 -8.90
C ASN A 16 12.07 -12.04 -9.87
N LEU A 17 12.86 -11.33 -10.68
CA LEU A 17 12.32 -10.36 -11.64
C LEU A 17 11.46 -11.00 -12.74
N SER A 18 11.62 -12.29 -13.04
CA SER A 18 10.77 -13.01 -14.01
C SER A 18 9.31 -13.09 -13.51
N ASP A 19 9.07 -13.12 -12.20
CA ASP A 19 7.72 -13.16 -11.64
C ASP A 19 6.93 -11.89 -11.99
N LEU A 20 7.62 -10.77 -12.21
CA LEU A 20 6.99 -9.52 -12.67
C LEU A 20 6.46 -9.64 -14.10
N ALA A 21 7.22 -10.31 -14.99
CA ALA A 21 6.80 -10.56 -16.35
C ALA A 21 5.61 -11.56 -16.42
N GLU A 22 5.56 -12.53 -15.49
CA GLU A 22 4.44 -13.48 -15.39
C GLU A 22 3.12 -12.80 -14.99
N LEU A 23 3.16 -11.61 -14.38
CA LEU A 23 1.97 -10.82 -14.06
C LEU A 23 1.47 -9.97 -15.24
N ASP A 24 2.24 -9.86 -16.33
CA ASP A 24 1.88 -9.08 -17.51
C ASP A 24 0.96 -9.88 -18.47
N THR A 25 -0.16 -10.33 -17.97
CA THR A 25 -1.12 -11.21 -18.65
C THR A 25 -2.37 -10.49 -19.18
N GLY A 26 -2.45 -9.17 -19.01
CA GLY A 26 -3.68 -8.41 -19.27
C GLY A 26 -4.78 -8.60 -18.21
N ARG A 27 -4.59 -9.48 -17.23
CA ARG A 27 -5.52 -9.72 -16.10
C ARG A 27 -5.51 -8.59 -15.09
N TYR A 28 -4.32 -8.04 -14.81
CA TYR A 28 -4.12 -7.01 -13.80
C TYR A 28 -4.13 -5.61 -14.39
N HIS A 29 -4.74 -4.67 -13.68
CA HIS A 29 -4.67 -3.24 -13.99
C HIS A 29 -3.25 -2.72 -13.82
N SER A 30 -2.58 -3.14 -12.75
CA SER A 30 -1.26 -2.64 -12.36
C SER A 30 -0.55 -3.60 -11.41
N ILE A 31 0.79 -3.53 -11.40
CA ILE A 31 1.68 -4.15 -10.42
C ILE A 31 2.12 -3.05 -9.44
N TRP A 32 2.03 -3.34 -8.14
CA TRP A 32 2.32 -2.40 -7.07
C TRP A 32 3.56 -2.83 -6.29
N LEU A 33 4.51 -1.91 -6.17
CA LEU A 33 5.85 -2.13 -5.64
C LEU A 33 6.04 -1.24 -4.39
N PRO A 34 6.13 -1.83 -3.18
CA PRO A 34 6.39 -1.07 -1.95
C PRO A 34 7.80 -0.50 -1.91
N ASP A 35 7.98 0.59 -1.15
CA ASP A 35 9.27 1.26 -0.94
C ASP A 35 9.56 1.40 0.56
N HIS A 36 9.83 0.28 1.21
CA HIS A 36 10.17 0.21 2.63
C HIS A 36 11.68 0.04 2.84
N MET A 37 12.16 0.46 4.00
CA MET A 37 13.47 0.11 4.55
C MET A 37 13.35 -1.07 5.51
N VAL A 38 12.26 -1.09 6.29
CA VAL A 38 11.92 -2.16 7.22
C VAL A 38 10.47 -2.62 7.02
N SER A 39 10.20 -3.88 7.31
CA SER A 39 8.85 -4.45 7.35
C SER A 39 8.18 -4.14 8.68
N PHE A 40 6.86 -4.31 8.75
CA PHE A 40 6.08 -4.16 9.99
C PHE A 40 6.22 -5.34 10.98
N TRP A 41 6.89 -6.42 10.59
CA TRP A 41 7.08 -7.59 11.46
C TRP A 41 8.22 -7.34 12.43
N PRO A 42 7.97 -7.48 13.76
CA PRO A 42 9.02 -7.32 14.77
C PRO A 42 10.17 -8.30 14.59
N ASP A 43 11.41 -7.83 14.73
CA ASP A 43 12.61 -8.68 14.73
C ASP A 43 12.50 -9.81 15.74
N ALA A 44 11.89 -9.53 16.89
CA ALA A 44 11.70 -10.52 17.95
C ALA A 44 10.80 -11.71 17.55
N LEU A 45 9.95 -11.55 16.53
CA LEU A 45 9.13 -12.64 15.97
C LEU A 45 9.83 -13.37 14.82
N TRP A 46 10.89 -12.82 14.25
CA TRP A 46 11.56 -13.44 13.10
C TRP A 46 12.61 -14.45 13.54
N THR A 47 12.16 -15.47 14.24
CA THR A 47 13.00 -16.58 14.75
C THR A 47 12.30 -17.92 14.50
N PRO A 48 13.05 -19.05 14.41
CA PRO A 48 12.46 -20.38 14.26
C PRO A 48 11.49 -20.80 15.37
N GLU A 49 11.52 -20.11 16.51
CA GLU A 49 10.56 -20.30 17.61
C GLU A 49 9.14 -19.86 17.23
N PHE A 50 9.02 -18.77 16.45
CA PHE A 50 7.74 -18.15 16.13
C PHE A 50 7.29 -18.38 14.67
N THR A 51 8.24 -18.64 13.77
CA THR A 51 7.94 -18.87 12.37
C THR A 51 9.03 -19.66 11.65
N ASP A 52 8.62 -20.62 10.82
CA ASP A 52 9.53 -21.36 9.93
C ASP A 52 10.02 -20.50 8.75
N LEU A 53 9.37 -19.35 8.44
CA LEU A 53 9.84 -18.37 7.46
C LEU A 53 11.25 -17.88 7.78
N ALA A 54 11.61 -17.79 9.05
CA ALA A 54 12.97 -17.41 9.51
C ALA A 54 14.05 -18.41 9.07
N THR A 55 13.67 -19.63 8.68
CA THR A 55 14.63 -20.61 8.14
C THR A 55 14.97 -20.34 6.67
N SER A 56 14.09 -19.64 5.93
CA SER A 56 14.25 -19.32 4.51
C SER A 56 14.83 -17.92 4.28
N SER A 57 14.67 -17.00 5.23
CA SER A 57 15.21 -15.63 5.15
C SER A 57 15.76 -15.20 6.51
N PRO A 58 16.99 -14.68 6.58
CA PRO A 58 17.61 -14.27 7.85
C PRO A 58 16.99 -13.02 8.48
N SER A 59 16.15 -12.27 7.74
CA SER A 59 15.51 -11.05 8.23
C SER A 59 14.24 -10.75 7.40
N PRO A 60 13.20 -10.19 8.03
CA PRO A 60 12.01 -9.72 7.32
C PRO A 60 12.25 -8.38 6.59
N HIS A 61 13.35 -7.68 6.90
CA HIS A 61 13.64 -6.31 6.48
C HIS A 61 14.52 -6.21 5.22
N ARG A 62 14.62 -7.28 4.42
CA ARG A 62 15.50 -7.32 3.24
C ARG A 62 14.86 -6.66 2.01
N HIS A 63 14.42 -5.41 2.16
CA HIS A 63 13.78 -4.65 1.10
C HIS A 63 14.78 -4.14 0.05
N LEU A 64 14.33 -4.13 -1.19
CA LEU A 64 14.97 -3.42 -2.30
C LEU A 64 14.28 -2.07 -2.49
N ASP A 65 15.02 -1.12 -3.07
CA ASP A 65 14.49 0.19 -3.43
C ASP A 65 13.33 0.05 -4.44
N GLY A 66 12.12 0.46 -4.03
CA GLY A 66 10.89 0.30 -4.82
C GLY A 66 10.92 1.06 -6.15
N VAL A 67 11.60 2.21 -6.20
CA VAL A 67 11.75 3.01 -7.43
C VAL A 67 12.70 2.32 -8.41
N ALA A 68 13.80 1.75 -7.91
CA ALA A 68 14.74 0.99 -8.74
C ALA A 68 14.08 -0.30 -9.28
N VAL A 69 13.31 -1.01 -8.44
CA VAL A 69 12.55 -2.19 -8.89
C VAL A 69 11.47 -1.80 -9.91
N ALA A 70 10.81 -0.65 -9.76
CA ALA A 70 9.85 -0.15 -10.74
C ALA A 70 10.51 0.13 -12.11
N ALA A 71 11.72 0.70 -12.11
CA ALA A 71 12.48 0.91 -13.34
C ALA A 71 12.86 -0.41 -14.02
N ALA A 72 13.28 -1.43 -13.25
CA ALA A 72 13.54 -2.77 -13.79
C ALA A 72 12.26 -3.41 -14.35
N ALA A 73 11.14 -3.34 -13.62
CA ALA A 73 9.85 -3.83 -14.07
C ALA A 73 9.37 -3.15 -15.37
N ALA A 74 9.68 -1.88 -15.54
CA ALA A 74 9.30 -1.11 -16.73
C ALA A 74 9.87 -1.67 -18.02
N VAL A 75 11.07 -2.26 -17.99
CA VAL A 75 11.72 -2.85 -19.16
C VAL A 75 11.45 -4.36 -19.31
N LEU A 76 10.89 -5.00 -18.28
CA LEU A 76 10.55 -6.42 -18.27
C LEU A 76 9.08 -6.70 -18.60
N THR A 77 8.23 -5.68 -18.66
CA THR A 77 6.80 -5.78 -18.92
C THR A 77 6.40 -4.89 -20.11
N ASP A 78 5.33 -5.25 -20.82
CA ASP A 78 4.88 -4.53 -22.01
C ASP A 78 3.52 -3.87 -21.87
N THR A 79 2.59 -4.42 -21.09
CA THR A 79 1.18 -3.98 -21.06
C THR A 79 0.68 -3.54 -19.70
N VAL A 80 1.08 -4.20 -18.63
CA VAL A 80 0.61 -3.90 -17.27
C VAL A 80 1.17 -2.56 -16.78
N ARG A 81 0.35 -1.78 -16.06
CA ARG A 81 0.81 -0.56 -15.41
C ARG A 81 1.68 -0.91 -14.20
N LEU A 82 2.60 -0.03 -13.89
CA LEU A 82 3.52 -0.15 -12.76
C LEU A 82 3.28 0.98 -11.77
N ALA A 83 3.22 0.67 -10.49
CA ALA A 83 2.96 1.66 -9.45
C ALA A 83 3.87 1.49 -8.25
N THR A 84 4.34 2.57 -7.67
CA THR A 84 4.93 2.56 -6.34
C THR A 84 3.83 2.52 -5.27
N SER A 85 4.05 1.85 -4.11
CA SER A 85 3.00 1.60 -3.12
C SER A 85 3.49 1.63 -1.67
N VAL A 86 3.86 2.76 -1.14
CA VAL A 86 4.05 4.12 -1.67
C VAL A 86 5.48 4.57 -1.51
N VAL A 87 5.90 5.53 -2.30
CA VAL A 87 7.11 6.30 -2.01
C VAL A 87 6.73 7.49 -1.14
N ASP A 88 7.53 7.80 -0.13
CA ASP A 88 7.32 8.99 0.69
C ASP A 88 8.12 10.20 0.17
N THR A 89 7.66 11.36 0.57
CA THR A 89 8.27 12.64 0.19
C THR A 89 9.27 13.16 1.22
N VAL A 90 9.63 12.38 2.22
CA VAL A 90 10.60 12.73 3.26
C VAL A 90 11.98 12.20 2.89
N ARG A 91 12.09 10.89 2.64
CA ARG A 91 13.33 10.22 2.23
C ARG A 91 13.79 10.64 0.83
N ARG A 92 12.85 11.05 -0.02
CA ARG A 92 13.13 11.47 -1.39
C ARG A 92 12.66 12.91 -1.64
N HIS A 93 13.58 13.76 -2.09
CA HIS A 93 13.24 15.14 -2.47
C HIS A 93 12.23 15.14 -3.63
N PRO A 94 11.18 16.01 -3.62
CA PRO A 94 10.15 16.01 -4.66
C PRO A 94 10.66 16.27 -6.08
N ALA A 95 11.75 17.02 -6.24
CA ALA A 95 12.38 17.19 -7.55
C ALA A 95 12.96 15.86 -8.09
N MET A 96 13.57 15.05 -7.20
CA MET A 96 14.06 13.72 -7.58
C MET A 96 12.91 12.77 -7.91
N LEU A 97 11.80 12.85 -7.17
CA LEU A 97 10.59 12.07 -7.47
C LEU A 97 9.99 12.47 -8.82
N ALA A 98 9.91 13.77 -9.11
CA ALA A 98 9.45 14.29 -10.40
C ALA A 98 10.29 13.73 -11.56
N GLN A 99 11.62 13.75 -11.44
CA GLN A 99 12.53 13.23 -12.45
C GLN A 99 12.43 11.69 -12.58
N SER A 100 12.46 10.96 -11.45
CA SER A 100 12.38 9.50 -11.46
C SER A 100 11.07 9.00 -12.06
N ALA A 101 9.95 9.69 -11.76
CA ALA A 101 8.66 9.34 -12.32
C ALA A 101 8.64 9.46 -13.85
N LEU A 102 9.16 10.55 -14.41
CA LEU A 102 9.28 10.72 -15.87
C LEU A 102 10.21 9.67 -16.48
N THR A 103 11.33 9.38 -15.82
CA THR A 103 12.27 8.35 -16.28
C THR A 103 11.58 6.98 -16.40
N ILE A 104 10.87 6.55 -15.34
CA ILE A 104 10.16 5.26 -15.36
C ILE A 104 8.99 5.30 -16.35
N ASP A 105 8.34 6.44 -16.50
CA ASP A 105 7.27 6.62 -17.48
C ASP A 105 7.76 6.42 -18.92
N HIS A 106 8.92 6.97 -19.26
CA HIS A 106 9.58 6.71 -20.55
C HIS A 106 9.99 5.26 -20.72
N LEU A 107 10.62 4.63 -19.72
CA LEU A 107 11.03 3.23 -19.76
C LEU A 107 9.81 2.30 -19.93
N SER A 108 8.69 2.63 -19.29
CA SER A 108 7.45 1.87 -19.36
C SER A 108 6.52 2.27 -20.50
N ARG A 109 6.89 3.25 -21.32
CA ARG A 109 6.06 3.76 -22.44
C ARG A 109 4.68 4.26 -21.96
N GLY A 110 4.65 5.10 -20.92
CA GLY A 110 3.44 5.72 -20.40
C GLY A 110 2.60 4.86 -19.47
N ARG A 111 3.15 3.78 -18.89
CA ARG A 111 2.44 2.86 -17.99
C ARG A 111 2.69 3.11 -16.50
N PHE A 112 3.54 4.07 -16.16
CA PHE A 112 3.89 4.32 -14.76
C PHE A 112 2.79 5.09 -14.01
N ILE A 113 2.62 4.76 -12.73
CA ILE A 113 1.77 5.44 -11.74
C ILE A 113 2.67 5.83 -10.57
N LEU A 114 2.80 7.13 -10.31
CA LEU A 114 3.52 7.61 -9.15
C LEU A 114 2.65 7.50 -7.90
N GLY A 115 2.84 6.44 -7.14
CA GLY A 115 2.13 6.21 -5.88
C GLY A 115 2.87 6.86 -4.72
N LEU A 116 2.23 7.80 -4.05
CA LEU A 116 2.82 8.64 -2.99
C LEU A 116 2.07 8.53 -1.67
N GLY A 117 2.82 8.71 -0.57
CA GLY A 117 2.30 8.80 0.79
C GLY A 117 3.08 9.81 1.63
N SER A 118 2.53 10.13 2.81
CA SER A 118 3.18 11.07 3.75
C SER A 118 4.37 10.47 4.49
N GLY A 119 4.61 9.18 4.35
CA GLY A 119 5.67 8.43 5.03
C GLY A 119 5.21 7.74 6.31
N GLU A 120 6.07 6.85 6.79
CA GLU A 120 5.89 5.99 7.97
C GLU A 120 7.11 6.17 8.89
N SER A 121 6.86 6.29 10.20
CA SER A 121 7.90 6.68 11.17
C SER A 121 9.08 5.71 11.21
N GLU A 122 8.81 4.41 11.16
CA GLU A 122 9.81 3.34 11.22
C GLU A 122 10.72 3.30 9.97
N ASN A 123 10.24 3.82 8.86
CA ASN A 123 11.01 3.94 7.61
C ASN A 123 11.76 5.29 7.48
N ILE A 124 11.58 6.22 8.43
CA ILE A 124 12.06 7.60 8.33
C ILE A 124 12.96 7.98 9.52
N LEU A 125 12.44 7.87 10.74
CA LEU A 125 13.12 8.36 11.96
C LEU A 125 14.47 7.66 12.23
N PRO A 126 14.59 6.31 12.12
CA PRO A 126 15.85 5.62 12.39
C PRO A 126 16.98 6.03 11.43
N TYR A 127 16.64 6.58 10.27
CA TYR A 127 17.60 7.01 9.24
C TYR A 127 17.98 8.50 9.33
N GLY A 128 17.55 9.19 10.40
CA GLY A 128 17.93 10.57 10.67
C GLY A 128 17.15 11.63 9.89
N PHE A 129 16.07 11.26 9.22
CA PHE A 129 15.21 12.22 8.56
C PHE A 129 14.21 12.86 9.54
N ASP A 130 13.96 14.17 9.35
CA ASP A 130 12.94 14.89 10.10
C ASP A 130 11.52 14.50 9.65
N PHE A 131 10.72 13.95 10.56
CA PHE A 131 9.34 13.55 10.29
C PHE A 131 8.29 14.50 10.90
N ALA A 132 8.71 15.73 11.25
CA ALA A 132 7.77 16.72 11.74
C ALA A 132 6.81 17.19 10.63
N ARG A 133 5.51 17.19 10.96
CA ARG A 133 4.42 17.68 10.08
C ARG A 133 4.38 16.99 8.71
N PRO A 134 4.35 15.65 8.65
CA PRO A 134 4.47 14.89 7.39
C PRO A 134 3.41 15.27 6.36
N VAL A 135 2.16 15.50 6.77
CA VAL A 135 1.06 15.90 5.86
C VAL A 135 1.31 17.26 5.20
N GLY A 136 1.86 18.24 5.94
CA GLY A 136 2.20 19.55 5.38
C GLY A 136 3.37 19.47 4.41
N ARG A 137 4.40 18.67 4.74
CA ARG A 137 5.53 18.38 3.86
C ARG A 137 5.07 17.68 2.58
N PHE A 138 4.18 16.70 2.72
CA PHE A 138 3.60 15.97 1.59
C PHE A 138 2.83 16.88 0.62
N GLU A 139 1.95 17.75 1.15
CA GLU A 139 1.21 18.70 0.31
C GLU A 139 2.14 19.65 -0.45
N GLU A 140 3.20 20.11 0.20
CA GLU A 140 4.20 21.00 -0.44
C GLU A 140 5.01 20.25 -1.50
N ALA A 141 5.35 18.97 -1.25
CA ALA A 141 6.00 18.12 -2.24
C ALA A 141 5.17 17.93 -3.52
N LEU A 142 3.85 17.75 -3.39
CA LEU A 142 2.96 17.67 -4.55
C LEU A 142 2.96 18.95 -5.38
N LYS A 143 2.98 20.11 -4.72
CA LYS A 143 3.10 21.42 -5.39
C LYS A 143 4.41 21.54 -6.16
N VAL A 144 5.52 21.10 -5.56
CA VAL A 144 6.84 21.11 -6.21
C VAL A 144 6.87 20.18 -7.43
N ILE A 145 6.33 18.95 -7.31
CA ILE A 145 6.27 18.00 -8.42
C ILE A 145 5.48 18.60 -9.58
N ARG A 146 4.26 19.10 -9.31
CA ARG A 146 3.41 19.70 -10.35
C ARG A 146 4.06 20.95 -10.94
N LEU A 147 4.65 21.83 -10.14
CA LEU A 147 5.34 23.01 -10.62
C LEU A 147 6.46 22.67 -11.61
N LEU A 148 7.28 21.65 -11.29
CA LEU A 148 8.37 21.21 -12.18
C LEU A 148 7.85 20.55 -13.46
N TRP A 149 6.73 19.83 -13.40
CA TRP A 149 6.14 19.18 -14.56
C TRP A 149 5.41 20.16 -15.50
N ASP A 150 4.71 21.15 -14.93
CA ASP A 150 3.84 22.05 -15.68
C ASP A 150 4.58 23.28 -16.24
N SER A 151 5.89 23.41 -15.99
CA SER A 151 6.66 24.61 -16.36
C SER A 151 7.56 24.40 -17.55
N ASP A 152 7.52 25.35 -18.50
CA ASP A 152 8.36 25.36 -19.71
C ASP A 152 9.75 25.99 -19.50
N GLY A 153 10.14 26.30 -18.27
CA GLY A 153 11.40 26.97 -17.96
C GLY A 153 11.80 26.90 -16.49
N PRO A 154 12.81 27.67 -16.09
CA PRO A 154 13.24 27.68 -14.70
C PRO A 154 12.16 28.21 -13.76
N VAL A 155 12.03 27.57 -12.59
CA VAL A 155 11.06 27.91 -11.56
C VAL A 155 11.73 28.17 -10.21
N ASP A 156 11.14 29.09 -9.47
CA ASP A 156 11.42 29.33 -8.06
C ASP A 156 10.26 28.85 -7.21
N PHE A 157 10.56 28.28 -6.06
CA PHE A 157 9.57 27.88 -5.06
C PHE A 157 10.08 28.18 -3.67
N GLU A 158 9.33 28.91 -2.88
CA GLU A 158 9.67 29.21 -1.50
C GLU A 158 8.58 28.67 -0.57
N GLY A 159 8.79 27.46 -0.08
CA GLY A 159 7.92 26.79 0.86
C GLY A 159 8.55 26.71 2.25
N ARG A 160 7.81 26.07 3.15
CA ARG A 160 8.28 25.79 4.51
C ARG A 160 9.29 24.66 4.56
N PHE A 161 9.13 23.65 3.70
CA PHE A 161 9.89 22.40 3.70
C PHE A 161 10.84 22.31 2.51
N TYR A 162 10.44 22.88 1.38
CA TYR A 162 11.22 22.84 0.14
C TYR A 162 11.46 24.23 -0.40
N ARG A 163 12.63 24.43 -1.01
CA ARG A 163 12.98 25.65 -1.73
C ARG A 163 13.64 25.28 -3.05
N LEU A 164 13.21 25.92 -4.11
CA LEU A 164 13.84 25.82 -5.43
C LEU A 164 14.32 27.20 -5.86
N TYR A 165 15.48 27.25 -6.44
CA TYR A 165 16.08 28.46 -6.98
C TYR A 165 16.45 28.21 -8.43
N HIS A 166 15.72 28.85 -9.35
CA HIS A 166 15.95 28.74 -10.78
C HIS A 166 16.06 27.27 -11.26
N ALA A 167 15.24 26.39 -10.63
CA ALA A 167 15.24 24.95 -10.86
C ALA A 167 14.57 24.62 -12.19
N ARG A 168 15.07 23.60 -12.88
CA ARG A 168 14.62 23.23 -14.21
C ARG A 168 14.48 21.70 -14.34
N LEU A 169 13.42 21.25 -15.00
CA LEU A 169 13.19 19.86 -15.39
C LEU A 169 12.62 19.83 -16.81
N ASP A 170 13.48 19.63 -17.80
CA ASP A 170 13.12 19.72 -19.22
C ASP A 170 12.69 18.36 -19.83
N THR A 171 12.59 17.31 -19.01
CA THR A 171 12.14 16.02 -19.50
C THR A 171 10.64 16.06 -19.76
N GLU A 172 10.26 15.93 -21.01
CA GLU A 172 8.86 15.86 -21.42
C GLU A 172 8.21 14.54 -20.95
N PRO A 173 6.90 14.52 -20.66
CA PRO A 173 6.20 13.30 -20.33
C PRO A 173 6.05 12.41 -21.58
N TYR A 174 6.09 11.10 -21.39
CA TYR A 174 5.88 10.16 -22.48
C TYR A 174 4.47 10.32 -23.10
N GLY A 175 4.41 10.49 -24.41
CA GLY A 175 3.13 10.68 -25.11
C GLY A 175 2.37 11.97 -24.74
N GLY A 176 3.05 12.97 -24.16
CA GLY A 176 2.47 14.27 -23.82
C GLY A 176 1.56 14.28 -22.59
N ARG A 177 1.62 13.24 -21.74
CA ARG A 177 0.84 13.15 -20.49
C ARG A 177 1.71 12.74 -19.33
N PHE A 178 1.70 13.51 -18.25
CA PHE A 178 2.40 13.16 -17.02
C PHE A 178 1.87 11.87 -16.39
N PRO A 179 2.73 11.07 -15.75
CA PRO A 179 2.30 9.91 -15.01
C PRO A 179 1.26 10.31 -13.95
N PRO A 180 0.17 9.54 -13.82
CA PRO A 180 -0.85 9.84 -12.82
C PRO A 180 -0.27 9.72 -11.41
N ILE A 181 -0.67 10.63 -10.53
CA ILE A 181 -0.33 10.61 -9.10
C ILE A 181 -1.44 9.93 -8.34
N TRP A 182 -1.11 8.81 -7.68
CA TRP A 182 -2.03 8.14 -6.78
C TRP A 182 -1.56 8.29 -5.34
N ILE A 183 -2.51 8.51 -4.41
CA ILE A 183 -2.17 8.85 -3.01
C ILE A 183 -2.77 7.83 -2.05
N GLY A 184 -1.92 7.27 -1.17
CA GLY A 184 -2.32 6.52 0.01
C GLY A 184 -2.75 7.49 1.12
N ALA A 185 -4.03 7.47 1.52
CA ALA A 185 -4.55 8.46 2.45
C ALA A 185 -5.81 7.99 3.20
N SER A 186 -5.89 8.26 4.51
CA SER A 186 -7.05 7.91 5.34
C SER A 186 -7.57 9.05 6.20
N GLY A 187 -6.70 9.89 6.76
CA GLY A 187 -7.12 11.01 7.60
C GLY A 187 -7.78 12.17 6.83
N PRO A 188 -8.66 12.95 7.47
CA PRO A 188 -9.48 13.97 6.79
C PRO A 188 -8.67 14.98 5.96
N ARG A 189 -7.53 15.45 6.50
CA ARG A 189 -6.65 16.38 5.78
C ARG A 189 -6.00 15.73 4.56
N MET A 190 -5.61 14.45 4.67
CA MET A 190 -5.04 13.71 3.55
C MET A 190 -6.09 13.43 2.47
N LEU A 191 -7.34 13.12 2.85
CA LEU A 191 -8.45 12.96 1.89
C LEU A 191 -8.74 14.26 1.12
N ASP A 192 -8.62 15.42 1.79
CA ASP A 192 -8.73 16.72 1.12
C ASP A 192 -7.60 16.92 0.10
N ILE A 193 -6.37 16.58 0.44
CA ILE A 193 -5.22 16.62 -0.47
C ILE A 193 -5.44 15.70 -1.68
N VAL A 194 -5.97 14.49 -1.46
CA VAL A 194 -6.33 13.57 -2.56
C VAL A 194 -7.28 14.24 -3.55
N GLY A 195 -8.37 14.81 -3.07
CA GLY A 195 -9.35 15.49 -3.92
C GLY A 195 -8.74 16.60 -4.78
N ARG A 196 -7.81 17.36 -4.19
CA ARG A 196 -7.16 18.50 -4.88
C ARG A 196 -6.08 18.11 -5.87
N TYR A 197 -5.34 17.02 -5.65
CA TYR A 197 -4.10 16.76 -6.39
C TYR A 197 -4.02 15.38 -7.05
N ALA A 198 -4.77 14.35 -6.58
CA ALA A 198 -4.58 12.98 -7.02
C ALA A 198 -5.42 12.60 -8.23
N ASP A 199 -4.91 11.63 -9.00
CA ASP A 199 -5.60 10.96 -10.10
C ASP A 199 -6.13 9.57 -9.67
N GLY A 200 -5.68 9.08 -8.52
CA GLY A 200 -6.17 7.88 -7.87
C GLY A 200 -5.95 7.91 -6.36
N TRP A 201 -6.69 7.07 -5.64
CA TRP A 201 -6.69 7.06 -4.20
C TRP A 201 -6.90 5.66 -3.65
N TRP A 202 -6.21 5.35 -2.53
CA TRP A 202 -6.55 4.23 -1.68
C TRP A 202 -6.35 4.57 -0.19
N PRO A 203 -7.22 4.10 0.69
CA PRO A 203 -7.06 4.23 2.13
C PRO A 203 -6.17 3.12 2.71
N ALA A 204 -5.61 3.37 3.89
CA ALA A 204 -5.26 2.34 4.85
C ALA A 204 -6.37 2.28 5.91
N GLY A 205 -6.82 1.08 6.27
CA GLY A 205 -7.79 0.91 7.35
C GLY A 205 -9.23 1.32 7.02
N ALA A 206 -9.70 1.12 5.79
CA ALA A 206 -11.12 1.19 5.47
C ALA A 206 -11.81 -0.15 5.85
N TRP A 207 -12.10 -0.31 7.13
CA TRP A 207 -12.49 -1.57 7.75
C TRP A 207 -13.84 -2.13 7.29
N THR A 208 -14.73 -1.29 6.77
CA THR A 208 -16.04 -1.70 6.23
C THR A 208 -16.32 -1.04 4.88
N PRO A 209 -17.17 -1.65 4.02
CA PRO A 209 -17.58 -1.03 2.77
C PRO A 209 -18.23 0.35 2.95
N ASP A 210 -19.02 0.54 4.01
CA ASP A 210 -19.68 1.81 4.32
C ASP A 210 -18.64 2.89 4.67
N HIS A 211 -17.67 2.55 5.54
CA HIS A 211 -16.57 3.47 5.85
C HIS A 211 -15.73 3.83 4.61
N TYR A 212 -15.49 2.86 3.72
CA TYR A 212 -14.84 3.13 2.43
C TYR A 212 -15.65 4.12 1.57
N ALA A 213 -16.96 3.92 1.48
CA ALA A 213 -17.85 4.82 0.73
C ALA A 213 -17.87 6.25 1.30
N GLU A 214 -17.87 6.39 2.64
CA GLU A 214 -17.79 7.70 3.31
C GLU A 214 -16.48 8.42 2.96
N MET A 215 -15.34 7.72 3.05
CA MET A 215 -14.03 8.28 2.69
C MET A 215 -13.97 8.68 1.20
N LEU A 216 -14.50 7.84 0.31
CA LEU A 216 -14.57 8.14 -1.13
C LEU A 216 -15.47 9.36 -1.40
N CYS A 217 -16.56 9.50 -0.67
CA CYS A 217 -17.43 10.69 -0.75
C CYS A 217 -16.66 11.95 -0.35
N ALA A 218 -15.90 11.91 0.75
CA ALA A 218 -15.08 13.04 1.20
C ALA A 218 -14.02 13.44 0.16
N VAL A 219 -13.35 12.47 -0.46
CA VAL A 219 -12.40 12.70 -1.56
C VAL A 219 -13.08 13.40 -2.73
N ARG A 220 -14.24 12.90 -3.17
CA ARG A 220 -14.99 13.46 -4.30
C ARG A 220 -15.49 14.88 -4.03
N GLN A 221 -16.00 15.13 -2.84
CA GLN A 221 -16.41 16.48 -2.43
C GLN A 221 -15.23 17.46 -2.43
N SER A 222 -14.03 17.01 -2.00
CA SER A 222 -12.83 17.84 -2.08
C SER A 222 -12.43 18.15 -3.51
N ALA A 223 -12.50 17.17 -4.42
CA ALA A 223 -12.23 17.36 -5.84
C ALA A 223 -13.18 18.40 -6.46
N GLU A 224 -14.47 18.29 -6.16
CA GLU A 224 -15.50 19.23 -6.62
C GLU A 224 -15.24 20.65 -6.12
N ARG A 225 -14.94 20.83 -4.83
CA ARG A 225 -14.54 22.13 -4.26
C ARG A 225 -13.31 22.73 -4.93
N ALA A 226 -12.39 21.87 -5.40
CA ALA A 226 -11.18 22.26 -6.12
C ALA A 226 -11.42 22.50 -7.63
N GLY A 227 -12.65 22.40 -8.11
CA GLY A 227 -12.98 22.56 -9.53
C GLY A 227 -12.55 21.40 -10.43
N ARG A 228 -12.26 20.21 -9.84
CA ARG A 228 -11.87 19.00 -10.56
C ARG A 228 -13.07 18.06 -10.72
N ASP A 229 -13.06 17.27 -11.78
CA ASP A 229 -14.04 16.18 -11.93
C ASP A 229 -13.87 15.14 -10.82
N PRO A 230 -14.83 14.97 -9.90
CA PRO A 230 -14.75 14.00 -8.82
C PRO A 230 -14.73 12.54 -9.32
N MET A 231 -15.17 12.29 -10.56
CA MET A 231 -15.19 10.96 -11.17
C MET A 231 -13.87 10.61 -11.88
N ALA A 232 -12.98 11.58 -12.08
CA ALA A 232 -11.64 11.34 -12.64
C ALA A 232 -10.70 10.62 -11.67
N ILE A 233 -10.98 10.67 -10.36
CA ILE A 233 -10.16 9.99 -9.34
C ILE A 233 -10.50 8.49 -9.34
N THR A 234 -9.50 7.65 -9.59
CA THR A 234 -9.66 6.19 -9.59
C THR A 234 -9.65 5.65 -8.15
N PRO A 235 -10.75 5.04 -7.67
CA PRO A 235 -10.79 4.45 -6.34
C PRO A 235 -10.11 3.09 -6.32
N CYS A 236 -9.09 2.95 -5.48
CA CYS A 236 -8.36 1.71 -5.22
C CYS A 236 -8.48 1.33 -3.74
N PHE A 237 -8.21 0.10 -3.39
CA PHE A 237 -8.06 -0.33 -2.01
C PHE A 237 -7.15 -1.55 -1.88
N VAL A 238 -6.26 -1.51 -0.89
CA VAL A 238 -5.44 -2.66 -0.50
C VAL A 238 -6.25 -3.47 0.48
N GLN A 239 -6.77 -4.60 0.02
CA GLN A 239 -7.45 -5.58 0.87
C GLN A 239 -6.41 -6.52 1.44
N VAL A 240 -6.02 -6.28 2.70
CA VAL A 240 -5.32 -7.30 3.50
C VAL A 240 -6.31 -8.40 3.80
N CYS A 241 -5.97 -9.64 3.48
CA CYS A 241 -6.88 -10.78 3.63
C CYS A 241 -6.15 -11.96 4.29
N LEU A 242 -6.91 -12.82 4.99
CA LEU A 242 -6.48 -14.15 5.36
C LEU A 242 -7.22 -15.15 4.47
N ILE A 243 -6.51 -15.84 3.58
CA ILE A 243 -7.12 -16.70 2.59
C ILE A 243 -6.68 -18.14 2.84
N GLY A 244 -7.65 -19.03 3.14
CA GLY A 244 -7.44 -20.45 3.38
C GLY A 244 -8.31 -21.32 2.48
N GLU A 245 -8.03 -22.62 2.44
CA GLU A 245 -8.85 -23.57 1.69
C GLU A 245 -10.19 -23.87 2.40
N ASP A 246 -10.18 -23.81 3.73
CA ASP A 246 -11.29 -24.10 4.63
C ASP A 246 -11.14 -23.34 5.98
N ASP A 247 -12.08 -23.58 6.88
CA ASP A 247 -12.11 -22.94 8.20
C ASP A 247 -10.94 -23.41 9.10
N ASP A 248 -10.48 -24.66 8.97
CA ASP A 248 -9.34 -25.18 9.71
C ASP A 248 -8.04 -24.50 9.28
N ALA A 249 -7.87 -24.22 7.99
CA ALA A 249 -6.76 -23.43 7.47
C ALA A 249 -6.80 -22.00 8.01
N ILE A 250 -7.96 -21.35 8.06
CA ILE A 250 -8.13 -20.01 8.63
C ILE A 250 -7.78 -19.99 10.12
N ASP A 251 -8.21 -20.98 10.90
CA ASP A 251 -7.87 -21.08 12.34
C ASP A 251 -6.34 -21.22 12.55
N ARG A 252 -5.67 -22.02 11.74
CA ARG A 252 -4.20 -22.13 11.76
C ARG A 252 -3.52 -20.80 11.38
N ILE A 253 -4.02 -20.13 10.35
CA ILE A 253 -3.47 -18.87 9.86
C ILE A 253 -3.59 -17.77 10.92
N VAL A 254 -4.77 -17.57 11.49
CA VAL A 254 -5.03 -16.45 12.41
C VAL A 254 -4.26 -16.57 13.72
N ARG A 255 -3.92 -17.81 14.15
CA ARG A 255 -3.15 -18.08 15.37
C ARG A 255 -1.65 -18.00 15.17
N ALA A 256 -1.17 -17.86 13.92
CA ALA A 256 0.27 -17.75 13.66
C ALA A 256 0.83 -16.41 14.21
N PRO A 257 1.96 -16.41 14.93
CA PRO A 257 2.49 -15.22 15.60
C PRO A 257 2.71 -14.01 14.68
N LEU A 258 3.20 -14.22 13.46
CA LEU A 258 3.38 -13.13 12.49
C LEU A 258 2.05 -12.60 11.98
N VAL A 259 1.02 -13.44 11.86
CA VAL A 259 -0.34 -12.98 11.48
C VAL A 259 -0.97 -12.22 12.65
N SER A 260 -0.81 -12.73 13.88
CA SER A 260 -1.26 -12.04 15.10
C SER A 260 -0.64 -10.65 15.24
N SER A 261 0.61 -10.47 14.81
CA SER A 261 1.29 -9.17 14.84
C SER A 261 0.66 -8.11 13.92
N PHE A 262 -0.29 -8.49 13.06
CA PHE A 262 -1.07 -7.51 12.29
C PHE A 262 -1.77 -6.48 13.16
N LEU A 263 -2.23 -6.87 14.36
CA LEU A 263 -2.88 -5.93 15.28
C LEU A 263 -1.96 -4.78 15.71
N LEU A 264 -0.64 -4.94 15.67
CA LEU A 264 0.30 -3.84 15.92
C LEU A 264 0.11 -2.67 14.94
N GLN A 265 -0.40 -2.94 13.73
CA GLN A 265 -0.68 -1.94 12.70
C GLN A 265 -2.06 -1.29 12.88
N VAL A 266 -2.93 -1.85 13.72
CA VAL A 266 -4.28 -1.36 14.02
C VAL A 266 -4.23 -0.46 15.24
N SER A 267 -4.91 0.68 15.22
CA SER A 267 -5.00 1.51 16.41
C SER A 267 -6.01 0.96 17.42
N ALA A 268 -5.80 1.24 18.71
CA ALA A 268 -6.74 0.86 19.77
C ALA A 268 -8.13 1.47 19.53
N GLU A 269 -8.21 2.69 19.01
CA GLU A 269 -9.48 3.32 18.63
C GLU A 269 -10.20 2.52 17.54
N ALA A 270 -9.46 2.07 16.50
CA ALA A 270 -10.05 1.29 15.41
C ALA A 270 -10.55 -0.08 15.91
N LEU A 271 -9.76 -0.78 16.74
CA LEU A 271 -10.12 -2.09 17.26
C LEU A 271 -11.33 -2.04 18.21
N ARG A 272 -11.42 -0.98 19.02
CA ARG A 272 -12.54 -0.74 19.93
C ARG A 272 -13.89 -0.59 19.19
N ARG A 273 -13.90 -0.11 17.96
CA ARG A 273 -15.12 -0.04 17.13
C ARG A 273 -15.72 -1.42 16.81
N PHE A 274 -14.90 -2.46 16.91
CA PHE A 274 -15.31 -3.86 16.75
C PHE A 274 -15.53 -4.58 18.08
N GLY A 275 -15.43 -3.86 19.20
CA GLY A 275 -15.71 -4.40 20.54
C GLY A 275 -14.52 -5.11 21.21
N PHE A 276 -13.29 -4.89 20.74
CA PHE A 276 -12.08 -5.48 21.30
C PHE A 276 -11.15 -4.42 21.91
N ASP A 277 -10.52 -4.78 23.03
CA ASP A 277 -9.42 -3.99 23.60
C ASP A 277 -8.12 -4.31 22.86
N HIS A 278 -7.25 -3.31 22.74
CA HIS A 278 -5.99 -3.50 22.04
C HIS A 278 -4.94 -4.15 22.96
N PRO A 279 -4.26 -5.24 22.52
CA PRO A 279 -3.25 -5.94 23.35
C PRO A 279 -2.08 -5.06 23.83
N MET A 280 -1.78 -3.97 23.11
CA MET A 280 -0.74 -3.00 23.47
C MET A 280 -1.23 -1.89 24.41
N GLY A 281 -2.53 -1.83 24.73
CA GLY A 281 -3.16 -0.84 25.57
C GLY A 281 -4.02 0.19 24.82
N ASP A 282 -4.77 1.00 25.57
CA ASP A 282 -5.83 1.88 25.08
C ASP A 282 -5.36 3.05 24.21
N ASP A 283 -4.11 3.46 24.36
CA ASP A 283 -3.52 4.61 23.67
C ASP A 283 -2.71 4.19 22.41
N TRP A 284 -2.69 2.90 22.06
CA TRP A 284 -1.92 2.42 20.92
C TRP A 284 -2.40 3.02 19.60
N GLY A 285 -1.51 3.71 18.88
CA GLY A 285 -1.80 4.42 17.63
C GLY A 285 -1.62 3.62 16.34
N GLY A 286 -1.33 2.32 16.43
CA GLY A 286 -1.12 1.45 15.27
C GLY A 286 0.15 1.84 14.49
N PHE A 287 0.02 2.12 13.20
CA PHE A 287 1.13 2.56 12.33
C PHE A 287 1.95 3.77 12.86
N HIS A 288 1.41 4.55 13.79
CA HIS A 288 2.13 5.69 14.36
C HIS A 288 3.09 5.30 15.48
N ASP A 289 2.84 4.16 16.12
CA ASP A 289 3.57 3.72 17.32
C ASP A 289 4.44 2.47 17.08
N ILE A 290 4.21 1.79 15.94
CA ILE A 290 4.98 0.59 15.65
C ILE A 290 6.41 0.95 15.27
N ASP A 291 7.38 0.39 16.02
CA ASP A 291 8.78 0.29 15.64
C ASP A 291 9.19 -1.18 15.73
N PRO A 292 9.21 -1.90 14.60
CA PRO A 292 9.39 -3.34 14.58
C PRO A 292 10.80 -3.77 15.05
N THR A 293 11.78 -2.88 14.98
CA THR A 293 13.18 -3.18 15.33
C THR A 293 13.47 -2.98 16.82
N THR A 294 12.61 -2.28 17.56
CA THR A 294 12.80 -1.95 18.97
C THR A 294 11.90 -2.72 19.93
N LEU A 295 10.88 -3.42 19.41
CA LEU A 295 9.99 -4.22 20.24
C LEU A 295 10.73 -5.42 20.83
N SER A 296 10.91 -5.42 22.16
CA SER A 296 11.59 -6.52 22.85
C SER A 296 10.80 -7.83 22.80
N ARG A 297 11.52 -8.96 22.93
CA ARG A 297 10.90 -10.28 22.96
C ARG A 297 9.83 -10.40 24.06
N ASP A 298 10.11 -9.91 25.27
CA ASP A 298 9.16 -10.01 26.39
C ASP A 298 7.88 -9.23 26.11
N ARG A 299 7.99 -8.04 25.51
CA ARG A 299 6.83 -7.24 25.12
C ARG A 299 6.01 -7.92 24.03
N ILE A 300 6.67 -8.57 23.07
CA ILE A 300 5.99 -9.32 22.01
C ILE A 300 5.31 -10.58 22.55
N VAL A 301 5.95 -11.31 23.47
CA VAL A 301 5.32 -12.49 24.11
C VAL A 301 4.10 -12.09 24.92
N ASP A 302 4.18 -11.01 25.71
CA ASP A 302 3.05 -10.46 26.44
C ASP A 302 1.91 -10.02 25.49
N PHE A 303 2.26 -9.33 24.40
CA PHE A 303 1.30 -8.97 23.34
C PHE A 303 0.61 -10.20 22.76
N LEU A 304 1.37 -11.20 22.31
CA LEU A 304 0.79 -12.42 21.71
C LEU A 304 -0.13 -13.17 22.70
N GLY A 305 0.22 -13.16 24.00
CA GLY A 305 -0.59 -13.78 25.05
C GLY A 305 -1.96 -13.10 25.28
N ARG A 306 -2.14 -11.87 24.76
CA ARG A 306 -3.38 -11.10 24.86
C ARG A 306 -4.14 -10.98 23.54
N VAL A 307 -3.57 -11.44 22.43
CA VAL A 307 -4.26 -11.40 21.13
C VAL A 307 -5.40 -12.41 21.12
N GLU A 308 -6.59 -11.91 20.87
CA GLU A 308 -7.76 -12.71 20.56
C GLU A 308 -7.83 -12.92 19.03
N PRO A 309 -7.82 -14.16 18.51
CA PRO A 309 -7.95 -14.41 17.07
C PRO A 309 -9.19 -13.73 16.46
N GLU A 310 -10.27 -13.66 17.21
CA GLU A 310 -11.54 -13.02 16.82
C GLU A 310 -11.37 -11.54 16.54
N ALA A 311 -10.44 -10.85 17.25
CA ALA A 311 -10.12 -9.45 17.01
C ALA A 311 -9.48 -9.24 15.65
N ILE A 312 -8.62 -10.16 15.19
CA ILE A 312 -8.03 -10.13 13.85
C ILE A 312 -9.11 -10.39 12.81
N LEU A 313 -9.93 -11.43 13.01
CA LEU A 313 -11.02 -11.80 12.09
C LEU A 313 -12.09 -10.70 11.97
N ALA A 314 -12.26 -9.87 12.99
CA ALA A 314 -13.20 -8.75 12.95
C ALA A 314 -12.71 -7.62 12.01
N VAL A 315 -11.39 -7.42 11.86
CA VAL A 315 -10.82 -6.31 11.08
C VAL A 315 -10.22 -6.73 9.74
N VAL A 316 -9.97 -8.05 9.53
CA VAL A 316 -9.36 -8.57 8.31
C VAL A 316 -10.34 -9.47 7.56
N PRO A 317 -10.67 -9.17 6.29
CA PRO A 317 -11.39 -10.09 5.40
C PRO A 317 -10.74 -11.47 5.37
N HIS A 318 -11.51 -12.52 5.59
CA HIS A 318 -10.98 -13.87 5.70
C HIS A 318 -11.93 -14.93 5.11
N GLY A 319 -11.40 -16.11 4.85
CA GLY A 319 -12.12 -17.27 4.35
C GLY A 319 -11.53 -17.86 3.09
N THR A 320 -12.32 -18.71 2.41
CA THR A 320 -11.94 -19.26 1.11
C THR A 320 -11.84 -18.19 0.03
N PRO A 321 -11.12 -18.43 -1.09
CA PRO A 321 -11.04 -17.48 -2.20
C PRO A 321 -12.38 -16.88 -2.61
N ARG A 322 -13.43 -17.72 -2.67
CA ARG A 322 -14.77 -17.27 -3.05
C ARG A 322 -15.45 -16.42 -1.97
N GLN A 323 -15.23 -16.69 -0.68
CA GLN A 323 -15.75 -15.87 0.42
C GLN A 323 -15.08 -14.50 0.42
N VAL A 324 -13.74 -14.45 0.30
CA VAL A 324 -12.99 -13.19 0.21
C VAL A 324 -13.40 -12.40 -1.03
N ALA A 325 -13.59 -13.04 -2.19
CA ALA A 325 -14.08 -12.40 -3.40
C ALA A 325 -15.46 -11.74 -3.22
N ARG A 326 -16.37 -12.35 -2.43
CA ARG A 326 -17.66 -11.73 -2.09
C ARG A 326 -17.51 -10.50 -1.19
N ILE A 327 -16.59 -10.55 -0.23
CA ILE A 327 -16.27 -9.38 0.62
C ILE A 327 -15.72 -8.26 -0.25
N ILE A 328 -14.77 -8.54 -1.16
CA ILE A 328 -14.26 -7.55 -2.10
C ILE A 328 -15.38 -6.97 -2.99
N LYS A 329 -16.34 -7.81 -3.40
CA LYS A 329 -17.50 -7.36 -4.18
C LYS A 329 -18.32 -6.30 -3.44
N SER A 330 -18.48 -6.39 -2.12
CA SER A 330 -19.20 -5.36 -1.35
C SER A 330 -18.48 -4.00 -1.38
N TYR A 331 -17.15 -3.98 -1.39
CA TYR A 331 -16.38 -2.74 -1.61
C TYR A 331 -16.51 -2.22 -3.06
N VAL A 332 -16.61 -3.13 -4.04
CA VAL A 332 -16.90 -2.72 -5.44
C VAL A 332 -18.26 -2.05 -5.52
N ASP A 333 -19.26 -2.54 -4.81
CA ASP A 333 -20.60 -1.92 -4.73
C ASP A 333 -20.53 -0.57 -4.02
N ALA A 334 -19.64 -0.41 -3.05
CA ALA A 334 -19.32 0.85 -2.37
C ALA A 334 -18.46 1.84 -3.21
N GLY A 335 -18.08 1.47 -4.43
CA GLY A 335 -17.40 2.36 -5.37
C GLY A 335 -15.96 1.99 -5.73
N LEU A 336 -15.38 0.94 -5.13
CA LEU A 336 -14.05 0.44 -5.47
C LEU A 336 -13.96 0.02 -6.95
N ARG A 337 -12.84 0.34 -7.62
CA ARG A 337 -12.60 -0.02 -9.02
C ARG A 337 -11.31 -0.81 -9.24
N VAL A 338 -10.30 -0.57 -8.41
CA VAL A 338 -9.02 -1.27 -8.47
C VAL A 338 -8.76 -1.97 -7.13
N PRO A 339 -9.35 -3.15 -6.90
CA PRO A 339 -9.03 -3.96 -5.73
C PRO A 339 -7.59 -4.48 -5.84
N LYS A 340 -6.83 -4.37 -4.76
CA LYS A 340 -5.50 -4.96 -4.60
C LYS A 340 -5.54 -5.94 -3.44
N ILE A 341 -5.36 -7.22 -3.73
CA ILE A 341 -5.40 -8.30 -2.74
C ILE A 341 -4.00 -8.51 -2.19
N LEU A 342 -3.86 -8.43 -0.87
CA LEU A 342 -2.66 -8.78 -0.14
C LEU A 342 -3.00 -9.93 0.81
N ASP A 343 -2.56 -11.13 0.45
CA ASP A 343 -2.70 -12.31 1.30
C ASP A 343 -1.69 -12.25 2.45
N TYR A 344 -2.17 -11.82 3.61
CA TYR A 344 -1.38 -11.78 4.83
C TYR A 344 -1.26 -13.17 5.48
N GLY A 345 -2.13 -14.12 5.10
CA GLY A 345 -2.05 -15.52 5.47
C GLY A 345 -0.73 -16.18 5.05
N ALA A 346 -0.08 -15.67 4.00
CA ALA A 346 1.26 -16.08 3.60
C ALA A 346 2.32 -15.97 4.73
N MET A 347 2.04 -15.16 5.75
CA MET A 347 2.93 -14.99 6.92
C MET A 347 2.73 -16.05 8.00
N ALA A 348 1.75 -16.93 7.84
CA ALA A 348 1.52 -18.00 8.80
C ALA A 348 2.59 -19.11 8.77
N GLY A 349 3.37 -19.21 7.67
CA GLY A 349 4.47 -20.16 7.54
C GLY A 349 4.78 -20.48 6.08
N LEU A 350 5.81 -21.32 5.87
CA LEU A 350 6.30 -21.68 4.54
C LEU A 350 5.22 -22.35 3.67
N GLU A 351 4.38 -23.21 4.26
CA GLU A 351 3.25 -23.88 3.58
C GLU A 351 2.30 -22.83 2.96
N PHE A 352 1.84 -21.87 3.78
CA PHE A 352 0.92 -20.83 3.36
C PHE A 352 1.57 -19.84 2.39
N SER A 353 2.84 -19.51 2.62
CA SER A 353 3.62 -18.64 1.73
C SER A 353 3.75 -19.24 0.33
N ALA A 354 4.01 -20.54 0.23
CA ALA A 354 4.10 -21.25 -1.05
C ALA A 354 2.74 -21.29 -1.80
N ALA A 355 1.63 -21.43 -1.08
CA ALA A 355 0.29 -21.48 -1.66
C ALA A 355 -0.27 -20.12 -2.05
N SER A 356 0.23 -19.02 -1.47
CA SER A 356 -0.37 -17.69 -1.55
C SER A 356 -0.61 -17.18 -2.96
N ALA A 357 0.37 -17.32 -3.87
CA ALA A 357 0.22 -16.85 -5.24
C ALA A 357 -0.93 -17.52 -6.01
N ALA A 358 -1.12 -18.82 -5.81
CA ALA A 358 -2.23 -19.57 -6.42
C ALA A 358 -3.57 -19.18 -5.81
N THR A 359 -3.60 -19.01 -4.50
CA THR A 359 -4.78 -18.62 -3.72
C THR A 359 -5.24 -17.21 -4.10
N VAL A 360 -4.32 -16.26 -4.23
CA VAL A 360 -4.63 -14.89 -4.69
C VAL A 360 -5.16 -14.92 -6.13
N ARG A 361 -4.52 -15.66 -7.04
CA ARG A 361 -5.04 -15.80 -8.42
C ARG A 361 -6.46 -16.31 -8.46
N LYS A 362 -6.78 -17.36 -7.69
CA LYS A 362 -8.13 -17.90 -7.60
C LYS A 362 -9.13 -16.88 -7.03
N THR A 363 -8.72 -16.13 -6.01
CA THR A 363 -9.57 -15.06 -5.44
C THR A 363 -9.85 -13.97 -6.48
N VAL A 364 -8.85 -13.59 -7.28
CA VAL A 364 -9.00 -12.63 -8.39
C VAL A 364 -9.97 -13.17 -9.45
N ASP A 365 -9.87 -14.44 -9.82
CA ASP A 365 -10.78 -15.07 -10.79
C ASP A 365 -12.22 -15.09 -10.29
N ASP A 366 -12.43 -15.50 -9.03
CA ASP A 366 -13.75 -15.49 -8.40
C ASP A 366 -14.32 -14.06 -8.32
N GLN A 367 -13.48 -13.06 -8.01
CA GLN A 367 -13.89 -11.66 -7.96
C GLN A 367 -14.27 -11.11 -9.34
N LEU A 368 -13.50 -11.42 -10.38
CA LEU A 368 -13.82 -11.01 -11.75
C LEU A 368 -15.15 -11.62 -12.21
N ALA A 369 -15.38 -12.91 -11.93
CA ALA A 369 -16.62 -13.58 -12.23
C ALA A 369 -17.84 -12.93 -11.53
N LEU A 370 -17.69 -12.55 -10.24
CA LEU A 370 -18.74 -11.87 -9.48
C LEU A 370 -19.03 -10.43 -9.97
N CYS A 371 -18.06 -9.78 -10.62
CA CYS A 371 -18.18 -8.42 -11.14
C CYS A 371 -18.53 -8.35 -12.64
N GLY A 372 -18.86 -9.49 -13.29
CA GLY A 372 -19.20 -9.55 -14.71
C GLY A 372 -18.01 -9.34 -15.65
N GLY A 373 -16.77 -9.52 -15.15
CA GLY A 373 -15.54 -9.56 -15.94
C GLY A 373 -15.32 -10.95 -16.52
N GLN A 374 -14.73 -11.03 -17.71
CA GLN A 374 -14.16 -12.31 -18.18
C GLN A 374 -12.82 -12.53 -17.47
N PRO A 375 -12.50 -13.79 -17.09
CA PRO A 375 -11.24 -14.16 -16.47
C PRO A 375 -10.02 -13.92 -17.36
#